data_5ce3aef7a2c9d843bb4d9c6e48669410
#
_entry.id   5ce3aef7a2c9d843bb4d9c6e48669410
#
_cell.length_a   1.000
_cell.length_b   1.000
_cell.length_c   1.000
_cell.angle_alpha   90.00
_cell.angle_beta   90.00
_cell.angle_gamma   90.00
#
_symmetry.space_group_name_H-M   'P 1'
#
loop_
_entity.id
_entity.type
_entity.pdbx_description
1 polymer ?
#
loop_
_entity_poly.entity_id
_entity_poly.type
_entity_poly.pdbx_seq_one_letter_code
_entity_poly.pdbx_strand_id
1 'polypeptide(L)'
;VLRAHYFFELARRYGDIAMPLEVLDAQGANTIAKTPFDKVIEFIAAECDECAENLPESYKDQPGQQIGRVTRGFALAVKSKALLYAASPLHNPDGDNARWLASAKAALDIINSGAYVLEKTESANNIASKETVMMVIGTDNSNFELNNFPIRFTEGKRSGATATFPSQNLVDAFETVNGYSVT
;
A
#
# COMPACT_ATOMS: atom_id res chain seq x y z
N VAL A 1 6.25 11.04 -4.79
CA VAL A 1 5.48 9.98 -4.14
C VAL A 1 5.37 8.73 -5.01
N LEU A 2 4.95 8.81 -6.27
CA LEU A 2 4.82 7.61 -7.12
C LEU A 2 6.17 6.90 -7.29
N ARG A 3 7.28 7.64 -7.47
CA ARG A 3 8.62 7.07 -7.51
C ARG A 3 8.95 6.32 -6.21
N ALA A 4 8.70 6.94 -5.06
CA ALA A 4 8.89 6.32 -3.75
C ALA A 4 8.03 5.05 -3.60
N HIS A 5 6.77 5.10 -4.03
CA HIS A 5 5.88 3.95 -4.01
C HIS A 5 6.41 2.79 -4.87
N TYR A 6 6.85 3.05 -6.10
CA TYR A 6 7.40 2.00 -6.96
C TYR A 6 8.72 1.43 -6.43
N PHE A 7 9.61 2.24 -5.87
CA PHE A 7 10.82 1.72 -5.22
C PHE A 7 10.47 0.87 -4.00
N PHE A 8 9.45 1.25 -3.23
CA PHE A 8 8.97 0.41 -2.14
C PHE A 8 8.41 -0.93 -2.64
N GLU A 9 7.62 -0.93 -3.71
CA GLU A 9 7.08 -2.14 -4.32
C GLU A 9 8.18 -3.09 -4.83
N LEU A 10 9.29 -2.55 -5.31
CA LEU A 10 10.47 -3.33 -5.69
C LEU A 10 11.23 -3.83 -4.45
N ALA A 11 11.53 -2.93 -3.52
CA ALA A 11 12.34 -3.26 -2.34
C ALA A 11 11.68 -4.34 -1.46
N ARG A 12 10.37 -4.28 -1.25
CA ARG A 12 9.66 -5.28 -0.44
C ARG A 12 9.64 -6.69 -1.07
N ARG A 13 9.90 -6.81 -2.38
CA ARG A 13 9.94 -8.10 -3.09
C ARG A 13 11.35 -8.62 -3.30
N TYR A 14 12.31 -7.72 -3.49
CA TYR A 14 13.66 -8.08 -3.93
C TYR A 14 14.76 -7.69 -2.94
N GLY A 15 14.42 -7.00 -1.85
CA GLY A 15 15.41 -6.47 -0.90
C GLY A 15 16.23 -5.34 -1.52
N ASP A 16 17.51 -5.57 -1.71
CA ASP A 16 18.39 -4.61 -2.38
C ASP A 16 18.02 -4.47 -3.86
N ILE A 17 17.82 -3.23 -4.32
CA ILE A 17 17.37 -2.92 -5.68
C ILE A 17 18.29 -1.90 -6.36
N ALA A 18 18.35 -1.97 -7.69
CA ALA A 18 18.88 -0.86 -8.46
C ALA A 18 17.93 0.35 -8.35
N MET A 19 18.48 1.52 -8.09
CA MET A 19 17.72 2.75 -7.81
C MET A 19 18.13 3.86 -8.77
N PRO A 20 17.69 3.80 -10.05
CA PRO A 20 17.99 4.86 -11.02
C PRO A 20 17.22 6.13 -10.63
N LEU A 21 17.93 7.22 -10.34
CA LEU A 21 17.35 8.52 -10.03
C LEU A 21 17.29 9.42 -11.27
N GLU A 22 17.96 9.02 -12.34
CA GLU A 22 18.00 9.68 -13.63
C GLU A 22 17.76 8.67 -14.76
N VAL A 23 17.54 9.18 -15.96
CA VAL A 23 17.37 8.33 -17.14
C VAL A 23 18.74 7.75 -17.53
N LEU A 24 18.83 6.42 -17.52
CA LEU A 24 20.03 5.68 -17.87
C LEU A 24 20.01 5.28 -19.36
N ASP A 25 21.18 5.28 -19.98
CA ASP A 25 21.37 4.60 -21.27
C ASP A 25 21.46 3.07 -21.06
N ALA A 26 21.58 2.33 -22.18
CA ALA A 26 21.62 0.87 -22.11
C ALA A 26 22.84 0.33 -21.34
N GLN A 27 23.98 1.03 -21.39
CA GLN A 27 25.18 0.63 -20.66
C GLN A 27 25.01 0.92 -19.16
N GLY A 28 24.55 2.11 -18.79
CA GLY A 28 24.27 2.49 -17.41
C GLY A 28 23.24 1.57 -16.75
N ALA A 29 22.18 1.21 -17.48
CA ALA A 29 21.17 0.28 -16.98
C ALA A 29 21.73 -1.12 -16.66
N ASN A 30 22.74 -1.57 -17.41
CA ASN A 30 23.37 -2.88 -17.17
C ASN A 30 24.46 -2.86 -16.10
N THR A 31 24.94 -1.69 -15.71
CA THR A 31 26.07 -1.55 -14.77
C THR A 31 25.68 -0.94 -13.43
N ILE A 32 24.46 -0.44 -13.29
CA ILE A 32 23.98 0.14 -12.03
C ILE A 32 24.03 -0.87 -10.88
N ALA A 33 24.73 -0.51 -9.81
CA ALA A 33 24.81 -1.34 -8.62
C ALA A 33 23.49 -1.33 -7.85
N LYS A 34 23.22 -2.41 -7.10
CA LYS A 34 22.10 -2.44 -6.16
C LYS A 34 22.37 -1.52 -4.97
N THR A 35 21.34 -0.81 -4.57
CA THR A 35 21.31 -0.01 -3.35
C THR A 35 20.81 -0.90 -2.20
N PRO A 36 21.50 -0.93 -1.05
CA PRO A 36 21.05 -1.70 0.12
C PRO A 36 19.64 -1.30 0.57
N PHE A 37 18.86 -2.28 1.02
CA PHE A 37 17.46 -2.10 1.41
C PHE A 37 17.24 -0.92 2.36
N ASP A 38 18.05 -0.80 3.41
CA ASP A 38 17.94 0.30 4.40
C ASP A 38 18.09 1.68 3.73
N LYS A 39 19.02 1.79 2.77
CA LYS A 39 19.22 3.05 2.03
C LYS A 39 18.06 3.37 1.09
N VAL A 40 17.43 2.35 0.53
CA VAL A 40 16.20 2.52 -0.26
C VAL A 40 15.07 3.04 0.64
N ILE A 41 14.90 2.48 1.84
CA ILE A 41 13.88 2.92 2.79
C ILE A 41 14.14 4.35 3.29
N GLU A 42 15.38 4.70 3.61
CA GLU A 42 15.77 6.07 3.97
C GLU A 42 15.37 7.06 2.87
N PHE A 43 15.69 6.74 1.62
CA PHE A 43 15.33 7.56 0.47
C PHE A 43 13.81 7.70 0.32
N ILE A 44 13.07 6.58 0.41
CA ILE A 44 11.59 6.58 0.33
C ILE A 44 10.99 7.47 1.41
N ALA A 45 11.48 7.36 2.64
CA ALA A 45 10.98 8.16 3.76
C ALA A 45 11.22 9.66 3.54
N ALA A 46 12.42 10.04 3.11
CA ALA A 46 12.77 11.44 2.82
C ALA A 46 11.93 12.03 1.67
N GLU A 47 11.78 11.27 0.55
CA GLU A 47 10.93 11.70 -0.57
C GLU A 47 9.46 11.87 -0.16
N CYS A 48 8.96 10.98 0.68
CA CYS A 48 7.58 11.08 1.16
C CYS A 48 7.37 12.30 2.07
N ASP A 49 8.35 12.63 2.92
CA ASP A 49 8.30 13.83 3.77
C ASP A 49 8.29 15.10 2.93
N GLU A 50 9.24 15.25 2.00
CA GLU A 50 9.31 16.40 1.10
C GLU A 50 8.01 16.58 0.27
N CYS A 51 7.49 15.47 -0.25
CA CYS A 51 6.24 15.51 -1.01
C CYS A 51 5.03 15.87 -0.14
N ALA A 52 4.98 15.37 1.10
CA ALA A 52 3.85 15.61 2.00
C ALA A 52 3.66 17.08 2.35
N GLU A 53 4.72 17.88 2.35
CA GLU A 53 4.64 19.32 2.60
C GLU A 53 3.89 20.10 1.51
N ASN A 54 3.92 19.57 0.26
CA ASN A 54 3.39 20.25 -0.92
C ASN A 54 2.08 19.61 -1.45
N LEU A 55 1.61 18.53 -0.85
CA LEU A 55 0.41 17.84 -1.28
C LEU A 55 -0.81 18.22 -0.44
N PRO A 56 -1.99 18.38 -1.07
CA PRO A 56 -3.22 18.61 -0.35
C PRO A 56 -3.69 17.35 0.39
N GLU A 57 -4.48 17.54 1.45
CA GLU A 57 -5.15 16.46 2.15
C GLU A 57 -6.23 15.78 1.28
N SER A 58 -6.87 16.53 0.40
CA SER A 58 -7.94 16.03 -0.48
C SER A 58 -8.02 16.83 -1.77
N TYR A 59 -8.48 16.18 -2.83
CA TYR A 59 -8.81 16.83 -4.11
C TYR A 59 -10.33 17.00 -4.32
N LYS A 60 -11.16 16.67 -3.33
CA LYS A 60 -12.63 16.74 -3.46
C LYS A 60 -13.13 18.13 -3.79
N ASP A 61 -12.50 19.16 -3.22
CA ASP A 61 -12.89 20.55 -3.38
C ASP A 61 -12.12 21.27 -4.49
N GLN A 62 -11.31 20.54 -5.24
CA GLN A 62 -10.56 21.07 -6.36
C GLN A 62 -11.39 21.07 -7.64
N PRO A 63 -11.20 22.04 -8.55
CA PRO A 63 -11.87 22.05 -9.84
C PRO A 63 -11.69 20.73 -10.59
N GLY A 64 -12.80 20.14 -11.06
CA GLY A 64 -12.78 18.88 -11.79
C GLY A 64 -12.73 17.62 -10.91
N GLN A 65 -12.92 17.73 -9.59
CA GLN A 65 -12.98 16.59 -8.65
C GLN A 65 -11.94 15.52 -8.97
N GLN A 66 -10.67 15.87 -8.92
CA GLN A 66 -9.56 15.01 -9.35
C GLN A 66 -9.29 13.89 -8.32
N ILE A 67 -10.33 13.11 -8.03
CA ILE A 67 -10.29 11.96 -7.13
C ILE A 67 -9.34 10.91 -7.73
N GLY A 68 -8.56 10.25 -6.88
CA GLY A 68 -7.55 9.28 -7.31
C GLY A 68 -6.16 9.87 -7.55
N ARG A 69 -5.98 11.19 -7.41
CA ARG A 69 -4.65 11.78 -7.36
C ARG A 69 -3.98 11.53 -6.01
N VAL A 70 -2.66 11.54 -6.03
CA VAL A 70 -1.83 11.34 -4.84
C VAL A 70 -2.04 12.49 -3.85
N THR A 71 -2.41 12.15 -2.62
CA THR A 71 -2.63 13.08 -1.51
C THR A 71 -1.46 13.04 -0.53
N ARG A 72 -1.44 14.01 0.40
CA ARG A 72 -0.52 14.00 1.54
C ARG A 72 -0.61 12.71 2.34
N GLY A 73 -1.81 12.25 2.63
CA GLY A 73 -2.01 11.00 3.38
C GLY A 73 -1.45 9.77 2.67
N PHE A 74 -1.50 9.72 1.34
CA PHE A 74 -0.88 8.63 0.60
C PHE A 74 0.66 8.66 0.72
N ALA A 75 1.29 9.84 0.68
CA ALA A 75 2.73 9.95 0.89
C ALA A 75 3.12 9.43 2.29
N LEU A 76 2.41 9.86 3.33
CA LEU A 76 2.63 9.41 4.70
C LEU A 76 2.35 7.90 4.88
N ALA A 77 1.35 7.35 4.18
CA ALA A 77 1.03 5.93 4.21
C ALA A 77 2.15 5.08 3.58
N VAL A 78 2.72 5.53 2.45
CA VAL A 78 3.88 4.88 1.83
C VAL A 78 5.08 4.90 2.77
N LYS A 79 5.37 6.04 3.41
CA LYS A 79 6.44 6.18 4.40
C LYS A 79 6.25 5.23 5.58
N SER A 80 5.06 5.26 6.21
CA SER A 80 4.76 4.40 7.37
C SER A 80 4.94 2.92 7.03
N LYS A 81 4.43 2.49 5.88
CA LYS A 81 4.53 1.11 5.43
C LYS A 81 5.97 0.71 5.12
N ALA A 82 6.76 1.56 4.48
CA ALA A 82 8.17 1.31 4.19
C ALA A 82 8.99 1.14 5.49
N LEU A 83 8.78 2.03 6.46
CA LEU A 83 9.40 1.95 7.78
C LEU A 83 8.97 0.70 8.57
N LEU A 84 7.71 0.27 8.43
CA LEU A 84 7.22 -0.96 9.05
C LEU A 84 7.96 -2.20 8.52
N TYR A 85 8.19 -2.25 7.21
CA TYR A 85 8.97 -3.34 6.61
C TYR A 85 10.42 -3.33 7.09
N ALA A 86 11.03 -2.14 7.23
CA ALA A 86 12.38 -2.01 7.78
C ALA A 86 12.48 -2.41 9.26
N ALA A 87 11.39 -2.28 10.02
CA ALA A 87 11.31 -2.70 11.41
C ALA A 87 11.06 -4.22 11.58
N SER A 88 10.59 -4.89 10.51
CA SER A 88 10.27 -6.32 10.58
C SER A 88 11.50 -7.19 10.88
N PRO A 89 11.32 -8.38 11.49
CA PRO A 89 12.46 -9.25 11.87
C PRO A 89 13.39 -9.60 10.71
N LEU A 90 12.92 -9.62 9.49
CA LEU A 90 13.73 -9.88 8.29
C LEU A 90 14.83 -8.81 8.08
N HIS A 91 14.51 -7.55 8.35
CA HIS A 91 15.39 -6.40 8.13
C HIS A 91 15.91 -5.78 9.44
N ASN A 92 15.44 -6.30 10.57
CA ASN A 92 15.79 -5.85 11.92
C ASN A 92 16.04 -7.06 12.83
N PRO A 93 17.02 -7.91 12.50
CA PRO A 93 17.30 -9.13 13.27
C PRO A 93 17.73 -8.85 14.71
N ASP A 94 18.35 -7.71 14.96
CA ASP A 94 18.80 -7.28 16.29
C ASP A 94 17.68 -6.70 17.16
N GLY A 95 16.47 -6.56 16.61
CA GLY A 95 15.29 -6.07 17.33
C GLY A 95 15.37 -4.60 17.73
N ASP A 96 16.01 -3.75 16.92
CA ASP A 96 16.08 -2.32 17.20
C ASP A 96 14.70 -1.67 17.30
N ASN A 97 14.33 -1.29 18.53
CA ASN A 97 13.06 -0.66 18.81
C ASN A 97 12.88 0.74 18.15
N ALA A 98 13.98 1.42 17.82
CA ALA A 98 13.90 2.72 17.15
C ALA A 98 13.25 2.61 15.77
N ARG A 99 13.43 1.50 15.05
CA ARG A 99 12.77 1.24 13.76
C ARG A 99 11.25 1.10 13.92
N TRP A 100 10.80 0.38 14.94
CA TRP A 100 9.38 0.26 15.27
C TRP A 100 8.77 1.59 15.65
N LEU A 101 9.48 2.37 16.47
CA LEU A 101 9.03 3.70 16.88
C LEU A 101 8.91 4.67 15.69
N ALA A 102 9.87 4.61 14.74
CA ALA A 102 9.82 5.43 13.53
C ALA A 102 8.59 5.12 12.68
N SER A 103 8.27 3.82 12.49
CA SER A 103 7.06 3.39 11.78
C SER A 103 5.79 3.84 12.50
N ALA A 104 5.73 3.64 13.81
CA ALA A 104 4.58 4.04 14.63
C ALA A 104 4.34 5.55 14.59
N LYS A 105 5.40 6.37 14.64
CA LYS A 105 5.29 7.83 14.49
C LYS A 105 4.72 8.22 13.14
N ALA A 106 5.21 7.63 12.05
CA ALA A 106 4.71 7.91 10.71
C ALA A 106 3.22 7.52 10.55
N ALA A 107 2.78 6.43 11.18
CA ALA A 107 1.37 6.07 11.22
C ALA A 107 0.53 7.05 12.06
N LEU A 108 1.07 7.50 13.19
CA LEU A 108 0.40 8.45 14.09
C LEU A 108 0.23 9.82 13.43
N ASP A 109 1.16 10.24 12.56
CA ASP A 109 1.04 11.50 11.80
C ASP A 109 -0.20 11.48 10.90
N ILE A 110 -0.55 10.33 10.30
CA ILE A 110 -1.77 10.18 9.50
C ILE A 110 -3.01 10.25 10.39
N ILE A 111 -3.00 9.57 11.53
CA ILE A 111 -4.12 9.58 12.49
C ILE A 111 -4.36 10.98 13.02
N ASN A 112 -3.30 11.67 13.43
CA ASN A 112 -3.35 13.02 13.99
C ASN A 112 -3.75 14.10 12.97
N SER A 113 -3.61 13.83 11.67
CA SER A 113 -4.08 14.76 10.64
C SER A 113 -5.60 14.97 10.70
N GLY A 114 -6.35 13.99 11.25
CA GLY A 114 -7.81 14.02 11.29
C GLY A 114 -8.49 13.97 9.93
N ALA A 115 -7.72 13.77 8.85
CA ALA A 115 -8.24 13.72 7.49
C ALA A 115 -8.99 12.42 7.18
N TYR A 116 -8.69 11.36 7.93
CA TYR A 116 -9.22 10.01 7.72
C TYR A 116 -9.94 9.49 8.96
N VAL A 117 -10.97 8.67 8.74
CA VAL A 117 -11.78 8.08 9.82
C VAL A 117 -12.07 6.64 9.46
N LEU A 118 -11.93 5.72 10.41
CA LEU A 118 -12.37 4.33 10.23
C LEU A 118 -13.89 4.28 10.13
N GLU A 119 -14.40 3.73 9.03
CA GLU A 119 -15.84 3.56 8.82
C GLU A 119 -16.27 2.16 9.26
N LYS A 120 -17.40 2.10 9.98
CA LYS A 120 -17.95 0.84 10.54
C LYS A 120 -18.93 0.14 9.60
N THR A 121 -19.07 0.64 8.37
CA THR A 121 -20.07 0.17 7.41
C THR A 121 -19.42 -0.30 6.12
N GLU A 122 -20.20 -1.02 5.30
CA GLU A 122 -19.74 -1.48 3.97
C GLU A 122 -19.39 -0.34 3.00
N SER A 123 -19.68 0.90 3.39
CA SER A 123 -19.33 2.10 2.61
C SER A 123 -17.82 2.43 2.63
N ALA A 124 -17.01 1.74 3.43
CA ALA A 124 -15.56 1.96 3.51
C ALA A 124 -14.87 1.90 2.11
N ASN A 125 -15.38 1.06 1.20
CA ASN A 125 -14.87 0.93 -0.17
C ASN A 125 -15.51 1.91 -1.18
N ASN A 126 -16.31 2.85 -0.72
CA ASN A 126 -16.95 3.83 -1.58
C ASN A 126 -15.98 4.98 -1.90
N ILE A 127 -16.09 5.54 -3.11
CA ILE A 127 -15.32 6.72 -3.53
C ILE A 127 -15.52 7.93 -2.61
N ALA A 128 -16.64 8.01 -1.91
CA ALA A 128 -16.96 9.07 -0.95
C ALA A 128 -16.45 8.77 0.47
N SER A 129 -15.92 7.55 0.72
CA SER A 129 -15.44 7.14 2.04
C SER A 129 -14.33 8.06 2.56
N LYS A 130 -14.42 8.41 3.83
CA LYS A 130 -13.35 9.12 4.55
C LYS A 130 -12.21 8.19 5.00
N GLU A 131 -12.39 6.88 4.89
CA GLU A 131 -11.35 5.91 5.20
C GLU A 131 -10.34 5.77 4.05
N THR A 132 -10.78 6.06 2.82
CA THR A 132 -9.97 5.88 1.62
C THR A 132 -8.84 6.91 1.53
N VAL A 133 -7.61 6.45 1.67
CA VAL A 133 -6.39 7.26 1.53
C VAL A 133 -6.00 7.45 0.05
N MET A 134 -6.11 6.38 -0.73
CA MET A 134 -5.82 6.36 -2.17
C MET A 134 -6.69 5.31 -2.84
N MET A 135 -7.17 5.63 -4.04
CA MET A 135 -7.84 4.63 -4.89
C MET A 135 -7.37 4.78 -6.33
N VAL A 136 -7.37 3.66 -7.02
CA VAL A 136 -7.19 3.63 -8.47
C VAL A 136 -8.58 3.60 -9.10
N ILE A 137 -8.89 4.63 -9.87
CA ILE A 137 -10.16 4.71 -10.59
C ILE A 137 -9.97 4.01 -11.93
N GLY A 138 -10.69 2.92 -12.10
CA GLY A 138 -10.76 2.17 -13.36
C GLY A 138 -12.10 2.38 -14.07
N THR A 139 -12.19 1.88 -15.28
CA THR A 139 -13.48 1.69 -15.95
C THR A 139 -14.18 0.46 -15.39
N ASP A 140 -15.49 0.50 -15.34
CA ASP A 140 -16.29 -0.65 -14.93
C ASP A 140 -15.96 -1.85 -15.83
N ASN A 141 -15.46 -2.90 -15.22
CA ASN A 141 -15.22 -4.20 -15.86
C ASN A 141 -15.29 -5.30 -14.81
N SER A 142 -15.63 -6.50 -15.24
CA SER A 142 -15.74 -7.66 -14.38
C SER A 142 -14.43 -8.47 -14.26
N ASN A 143 -13.29 -7.95 -14.72
CA ASN A 143 -12.06 -8.71 -14.77
C ASN A 143 -11.52 -9.01 -13.37
N PHE A 144 -11.71 -8.09 -12.41
CA PHE A 144 -11.32 -8.34 -11.03
C PHE A 144 -12.11 -9.51 -10.44
N GLU A 145 -13.43 -9.48 -10.57
CA GLU A 145 -14.32 -10.52 -10.08
C GLU A 145 -14.06 -11.86 -10.79
N LEU A 146 -13.93 -11.84 -12.11
CA LEU A 146 -13.64 -13.05 -12.90
C LEU A 146 -12.33 -13.70 -12.51
N ASN A 147 -11.32 -12.92 -12.14
CA ASN A 147 -10.00 -13.42 -11.78
C ASN A 147 -9.87 -13.81 -10.31
N ASN A 148 -10.71 -13.29 -9.42
CA ASN A 148 -10.59 -13.49 -7.98
C ASN A 148 -11.72 -14.33 -7.39
N PHE A 149 -12.88 -14.42 -8.03
CA PHE A 149 -13.96 -15.28 -7.54
C PHE A 149 -13.75 -16.74 -7.93
N PRO A 150 -14.08 -17.66 -7.03
CA PRO A 150 -14.02 -19.09 -7.32
C PRO A 150 -14.97 -19.44 -8.46
N ILE A 151 -14.61 -20.49 -9.20
CA ILE A 151 -15.47 -21.06 -10.24
C ILE A 151 -16.78 -21.50 -9.59
N ARG A 152 -17.90 -21.02 -10.13
CA ARG A 152 -19.24 -21.40 -9.71
C ARG A 152 -20.05 -21.87 -10.90
N PHE A 153 -21.02 -22.68 -10.64
CA PHE A 153 -22.01 -23.09 -11.62
C PHE A 153 -23.35 -22.43 -11.27
N THR A 154 -23.91 -21.70 -12.22
CA THR A 154 -25.24 -21.11 -12.09
C THR A 154 -26.06 -21.57 -13.29
N GLU A 155 -27.21 -22.18 -13.04
CA GLU A 155 -28.09 -22.73 -14.08
C GLU A 155 -27.38 -23.69 -15.05
N GLY A 156 -26.48 -24.49 -14.55
CA GLY A 156 -25.69 -25.45 -15.33
C GLY A 156 -24.58 -24.82 -16.18
N LYS A 157 -24.36 -23.52 -16.09
CA LYS A 157 -23.28 -22.82 -16.77
C LYS A 157 -22.15 -22.51 -15.79
N ARG A 158 -20.92 -22.77 -16.25
CA ARG A 158 -19.71 -22.38 -15.52
C ARG A 158 -19.51 -20.88 -15.60
N SER A 159 -19.32 -20.20 -14.47
CA SER A 159 -18.90 -18.81 -14.40
C SER A 159 -17.67 -18.69 -13.50
N GLY A 160 -16.84 -17.67 -13.75
CA GLY A 160 -15.55 -17.51 -13.11
C GLY A 160 -14.41 -18.19 -13.89
N ALA A 161 -13.28 -17.51 -13.99
CA ALA A 161 -12.13 -17.97 -14.79
C ALA A 161 -11.05 -18.64 -13.95
N THR A 162 -10.94 -18.27 -12.69
CA THR A 162 -9.88 -18.74 -11.79
C THR A 162 -10.42 -19.18 -10.44
N ALA A 163 -9.65 -19.99 -9.77
CA ALA A 163 -9.91 -20.44 -8.42
C ALA A 163 -8.91 -19.80 -7.47
N THR A 164 -9.09 -18.53 -7.17
CA THR A 164 -8.37 -17.90 -6.07
C THR A 164 -9.16 -18.17 -4.79
N PHE A 165 -8.57 -18.95 -3.90
CA PHE A 165 -9.18 -19.30 -2.62
C PHE A 165 -8.35 -18.69 -1.48
N PRO A 166 -8.98 -18.28 -0.38
CA PRO A 166 -8.25 -17.91 0.82
C PRO A 166 -7.46 -19.13 1.34
N SER A 167 -6.27 -18.91 1.85
CA SER A 167 -5.55 -19.96 2.58
C SER A 167 -6.28 -20.29 3.89
N GLN A 168 -6.11 -21.51 4.40
CA GLN A 168 -6.71 -21.90 5.69
C GLN A 168 -6.27 -20.92 6.81
N ASN A 169 -5.01 -20.51 6.84
CA ASN A 169 -4.51 -19.53 7.81
C ASN A 169 -5.26 -18.18 7.75
N LEU A 170 -5.67 -17.75 6.55
CA LEU A 170 -6.47 -16.54 6.43
C LEU A 170 -7.89 -16.75 6.96
N VAL A 171 -8.49 -17.91 6.68
CA VAL A 171 -9.83 -18.26 7.21
C VAL A 171 -9.80 -18.33 8.72
N ASP A 172 -8.78 -18.97 9.30
CA ASP A 172 -8.61 -19.13 10.75
C ASP A 172 -8.32 -17.79 11.48
N ALA A 173 -7.81 -16.79 10.73
CA ALA A 173 -7.59 -15.45 11.26
C ALA A 173 -8.87 -14.60 11.40
N PHE A 174 -9.99 -15.03 10.80
CA PHE A 174 -11.27 -14.36 11.03
C PHE A 174 -11.86 -14.81 12.36
N GLU A 175 -12.43 -13.86 13.07
CA GLU A 175 -13.11 -14.09 14.33
C GLU A 175 -14.64 -14.20 14.14
N THR A 176 -15.29 -14.86 15.07
CA THR A 176 -16.76 -14.82 15.14
C THR A 176 -17.24 -13.42 15.53
N VAL A 177 -18.53 -13.14 15.37
CA VAL A 177 -19.16 -11.86 15.78
C VAL A 177 -18.88 -11.52 17.26
N ASN A 178 -18.58 -12.52 18.08
CA ASN A 178 -18.27 -12.36 19.50
C ASN A 178 -16.74 -12.30 19.78
N GLY A 179 -15.90 -12.24 18.74
CA GLY A 179 -14.45 -12.13 18.88
C GLY A 179 -13.75 -13.46 19.26
N TYR A 180 -14.40 -14.60 19.07
CA TYR A 180 -13.77 -15.91 19.27
C TYR A 180 -13.15 -16.44 17.97
N SER A 181 -12.03 -17.15 18.10
CA SER A 181 -11.46 -17.89 16.98
C SER A 181 -12.47 -18.86 16.36
N VAL A 182 -12.41 -19.06 15.06
CA VAL A 182 -13.28 -19.97 14.31
C VAL A 182 -12.80 -21.43 14.42
N THR A 183 -11.57 -21.67 14.91
CA THR A 183 -10.97 -23.02 15.13
C THR A 183 -11.27 -23.55 16.50
#